data_aad98c5470898e564791e92d3ca0ac48
#
_entry.id   aad98c5470898e564791e92d3ca0ac48
#
_cell.length_a   1.000
_cell.length_b   1.000
_cell.length_c   1.000
_cell.angle_alpha   90.00
_cell.angle_beta   90.00
_cell.angle_gamma   90.00
#
_symmetry.space_group_name_H-M   'P 1'
#
loop_
_entity.id
_entity.type
_entity.pdbx_description
1 polymer ?
#
loop_
_entity_poly.entity_id
_entity_poly.type
_entity_poly.pdbx_seq_one_letter_code
_entity_poly.pdbx_strand_id
1 'polypeptide(L)'
;LQGFKSNLTTSTAGISGVTNYILPIKGSVADNTASVLYLFDSNSYSPIKGVKGYGWIERDQIDWYMKSSKAFTTANGGQPLPSLAFFHIPIPEYHEAIANESNYMIGTRKEKACSAEVNSGLGVAMLQAGDVMATFVGHDHVNDYAVNWRGILLCYGRFTGGETTYTGIPGGNGAR
;
A
#
# COMPACT_ATOMS: atom_id res chain seq x y z
N LEU A 1 14.74 13.92 5.35
CA LEU A 1 14.02 13.29 6.48
C LEU A 1 14.93 12.50 7.41
N GLN A 2 16.02 11.88 6.91
CA GLN A 2 16.92 11.03 7.73
C GLN A 2 17.59 11.74 8.92
N GLY A 3 17.69 13.07 8.91
CA GLY A 3 18.24 13.84 10.03
C GLY A 3 17.31 14.02 11.24
N PHE A 4 16.05 13.60 11.17
CA PHE A 4 15.13 13.73 12.30
C PHE A 4 15.22 12.52 13.24
N LYS A 5 15.35 12.79 14.55
CA LYS A 5 15.57 11.78 15.59
C LYS A 5 14.48 10.67 15.62
N SER A 6 13.26 11.00 15.24
CA SER A 6 12.11 10.07 15.22
C SER A 6 11.82 9.47 13.84
N ASN A 7 12.73 9.67 12.86
CA ASN A 7 12.54 9.12 11.53
C ASN A 7 12.90 7.63 11.51
N LEU A 8 11.96 6.80 11.08
CA LEU A 8 12.12 5.36 10.91
C LEU A 8 12.30 4.95 9.44
N THR A 9 12.27 5.92 8.51
CA THR A 9 12.41 5.63 7.07
C THR A 9 13.79 5.09 6.76
N THR A 10 13.82 3.94 6.12
CA THR A 10 15.03 3.29 5.61
C THR A 10 14.85 2.93 4.15
N SER A 11 15.80 2.24 3.56
CA SER A 11 15.71 1.72 2.20
C SER A 11 16.37 0.36 2.14
N THR A 12 15.66 -0.62 1.60
CA THR A 12 16.23 -1.93 1.33
C THR A 12 17.11 -1.84 0.09
N ALA A 13 18.36 -2.22 0.22
CA ALA A 13 19.31 -2.20 -0.89
C ALA A 13 19.05 -3.36 -1.88
N GLY A 14 19.34 -3.12 -3.16
CA GLY A 14 19.34 -4.15 -4.21
C GLY A 14 17.94 -4.49 -4.77
N ILE A 15 16.94 -3.66 -4.49
CA ILE A 15 15.62 -3.74 -5.11
C ILE A 15 15.23 -2.39 -5.72
N SER A 16 14.30 -2.40 -6.66
CA SER A 16 13.77 -1.19 -7.32
C SER A 16 13.14 -0.23 -6.32
N GLY A 17 13.20 1.08 -6.62
CA GLY A 17 12.70 2.14 -5.74
C GLY A 17 13.68 2.54 -4.63
N VAL A 18 13.31 3.52 -3.82
CA VAL A 18 14.21 4.17 -2.85
C VAL A 18 13.82 3.92 -1.39
N THR A 19 12.55 3.75 -1.09
CA THR A 19 12.04 3.71 0.29
C THR A 19 11.20 2.46 0.57
N ASN A 20 11.70 1.29 0.14
CA ASN A 20 11.08 0.02 0.53
C ASN A 20 11.65 -0.43 1.87
N TYR A 21 10.80 -0.57 2.89
CA TYR A 21 11.22 -1.03 4.21
C TYR A 21 10.08 -1.66 4.99
N ILE A 22 10.42 -2.29 6.09
CA ILE A 22 9.52 -3.00 6.98
C ILE A 22 9.65 -2.44 8.39
N LEU A 23 8.51 -2.25 9.06
CA LEU A 23 8.45 -1.91 10.47
C LEU A 23 7.73 -3.01 11.23
N PRO A 24 8.45 -3.91 11.92
CA PRO A 24 7.83 -4.86 12.84
C PRO A 24 7.28 -4.13 14.07
N ILE A 25 6.06 -4.44 14.44
CA ILE A 25 5.40 -3.92 15.63
C ILE A 25 5.45 -5.00 16.70
N LYS A 26 6.05 -4.66 17.84
CA LYS A 26 6.16 -5.56 18.98
C LYS A 26 4.83 -5.76 19.70
N GLY A 27 4.62 -6.94 20.24
CA GLY A 27 3.51 -7.23 21.11
C GLY A 27 3.63 -6.48 22.45
N SER A 28 2.50 -6.23 23.10
CA SER A 28 2.45 -5.56 24.41
C SER A 28 2.85 -6.46 25.58
N VAL A 29 2.80 -7.77 25.41
CA VAL A 29 3.01 -8.75 26.49
C VAL A 29 4.33 -9.50 26.37
N ALA A 30 4.81 -9.70 25.14
CA ALA A 30 6.05 -10.42 24.86
C ALA A 30 6.89 -9.66 23.84
N ASP A 31 8.21 -9.82 23.91
CA ASP A 31 9.16 -9.20 22.96
C ASP A 31 9.22 -9.95 21.61
N ASN A 32 8.04 -10.23 21.08
CA ASN A 32 7.85 -10.83 19.77
C ASN A 32 7.17 -9.84 18.80
N THR A 33 7.34 -10.05 17.52
CA THR A 33 6.61 -9.28 16.48
C THR A 33 5.14 -9.72 16.50
N ALA A 34 4.22 -8.77 16.67
CA ALA A 34 2.79 -9.01 16.69
C ALA A 34 2.08 -8.57 15.40
N SER A 35 2.68 -7.64 14.66
CA SER A 35 2.15 -7.12 13.40
C SER A 35 3.29 -6.57 12.55
N VAL A 36 3.06 -6.38 11.25
CA VAL A 36 4.08 -5.87 10.32
C VAL A 36 3.51 -4.75 9.45
N LEU A 37 4.29 -3.68 9.28
CA LEU A 37 4.00 -2.64 8.31
C LEU A 37 4.98 -2.77 7.14
N TYR A 38 4.45 -2.95 5.94
CA TYR A 38 5.21 -2.94 4.69
C TYR A 38 5.07 -1.59 4.00
N LEU A 39 6.18 -0.95 3.72
CA LEU A 39 6.21 0.33 3.03
C LEU A 39 6.93 0.14 1.69
N PHE A 40 6.19 0.42 0.60
CA PHE A 40 6.70 0.26 -0.77
C PHE A 40 6.86 1.61 -1.45
N ASP A 41 7.94 1.77 -2.16
CA ASP A 41 8.03 2.78 -3.21
C ASP A 41 7.22 2.31 -4.42
N SER A 42 6.16 3.01 -4.75
CA SER A 42 5.33 2.69 -5.91
C SER A 42 5.90 3.23 -7.23
N ASN A 43 7.13 3.71 -7.20
CA ASN A 43 7.82 4.32 -8.32
C ASN A 43 7.11 5.60 -8.83
N SER A 44 7.40 6.04 -10.05
CA SER A 44 6.85 7.29 -10.60
C SER A 44 6.11 7.02 -11.92
N TYR A 45 6.78 7.14 -13.06
CA TYR A 45 6.21 6.86 -14.37
C TYR A 45 6.74 5.55 -14.94
N SER A 46 6.00 4.97 -15.91
CA SER A 46 6.41 3.75 -16.57
C SER A 46 7.81 3.88 -17.19
N PRO A 47 8.76 2.97 -16.88
CA PRO A 47 10.08 2.96 -17.49
C PRO A 47 10.08 2.27 -18.86
N ILE A 48 8.98 1.64 -19.28
CA ILE A 48 8.91 0.84 -20.51
C ILE A 48 8.40 1.68 -21.66
N LYS A 49 9.19 1.75 -22.74
CA LYS A 49 8.78 2.45 -23.96
C LYS A 49 7.49 1.85 -24.54
N GLY A 50 6.47 2.68 -24.72
CA GLY A 50 5.17 2.26 -25.25
C GLY A 50 4.12 1.95 -24.20
N VAL A 51 4.51 1.78 -22.93
CA VAL A 51 3.59 1.73 -21.80
C VAL A 51 3.48 3.13 -21.21
N LYS A 52 2.29 3.70 -21.23
CA LYS A 52 2.03 5.07 -20.76
C LYS A 52 1.64 5.09 -19.28
N GLY A 53 1.60 6.29 -18.72
CA GLY A 53 1.11 6.52 -17.37
C GLY A 53 2.13 6.18 -16.29
N TYR A 54 1.62 5.72 -15.16
CA TYR A 54 2.41 5.49 -13.96
C TYR A 54 3.18 4.17 -14.00
N GLY A 55 4.30 4.15 -13.27
CA GLY A 55 5.01 2.92 -12.95
C GLY A 55 4.23 2.06 -11.95
N TRP A 56 4.80 0.94 -11.59
CA TRP A 56 4.20 -0.05 -10.70
C TRP A 56 5.24 -0.52 -9.68
N ILE A 57 4.78 -1.26 -8.68
CA ILE A 57 5.68 -1.98 -7.77
C ILE A 57 6.31 -3.12 -8.55
N GLU A 58 7.63 -3.10 -8.68
CA GLU A 58 8.39 -3.99 -9.54
C GLU A 58 8.47 -5.42 -8.99
N ARG A 59 8.83 -6.36 -9.84
CA ARG A 59 8.90 -7.78 -9.49
C ARG A 59 9.84 -8.07 -8.32
N ASP A 60 10.99 -7.43 -8.26
CA ASP A 60 11.97 -7.59 -7.19
C ASP A 60 11.45 -7.06 -5.83
N GLN A 61 10.63 -6.01 -5.84
CA GLN A 61 9.93 -5.52 -4.65
C GLN A 61 8.89 -6.54 -4.15
N ILE A 62 8.16 -7.18 -5.08
CA ILE A 62 7.18 -8.23 -4.75
C ILE A 62 7.89 -9.46 -4.19
N ASP A 63 8.99 -9.89 -4.80
CA ASP A 63 9.78 -11.03 -4.34
C ASP A 63 10.38 -10.75 -2.94
N TRP A 64 10.83 -9.52 -2.68
CA TRP A 64 11.27 -9.07 -1.36
C TRP A 64 10.14 -9.14 -0.32
N TYR A 65 8.94 -8.66 -0.67
CA TYR A 65 7.77 -8.77 0.20
C TYR A 65 7.44 -10.23 0.53
N MET A 66 7.30 -11.08 -0.49
CA MET A 66 6.98 -12.50 -0.31
C MET A 66 8.00 -13.23 0.56
N LYS A 67 9.28 -12.95 0.36
CA LYS A 67 10.37 -13.50 1.19
C LYS A 67 10.26 -13.04 2.64
N SER A 68 9.98 -11.76 2.84
CA SER A 68 9.87 -11.17 4.18
C SER A 68 8.64 -11.70 4.93
N SER A 69 7.47 -11.73 4.28
CA SER A 69 6.23 -12.29 4.82
C SER A 69 6.40 -13.76 5.23
N LYS A 70 7.04 -14.56 4.37
CA LYS A 70 7.36 -15.95 4.67
C LYS A 70 8.27 -16.08 5.90
N ALA A 71 9.25 -15.21 6.05
CA ALA A 71 10.15 -15.23 7.20
C ALA A 71 9.41 -14.93 8.51
N PHE A 72 8.53 -13.90 8.52
CA PHE A 72 7.68 -13.58 9.66
C PHE A 72 6.70 -14.73 9.99
N THR A 73 6.05 -15.28 8.98
CA THR A 73 5.16 -16.45 9.14
C THR A 73 5.90 -17.62 9.77
N THR A 74 7.10 -17.93 9.29
CA THR A 74 7.94 -19.02 9.87
C THR A 74 8.30 -18.74 11.32
N ALA A 75 8.72 -17.50 11.62
CA ALA A 75 9.07 -17.08 12.99
C ALA A 75 7.86 -17.10 13.94
N ASN A 76 6.64 -16.95 13.39
CA ASN A 76 5.37 -17.01 14.13
C ASN A 76 4.72 -18.41 14.11
N GLY A 77 5.52 -19.48 14.05
CA GLY A 77 5.02 -20.85 14.12
C GLY A 77 4.18 -21.28 12.91
N GLY A 78 4.41 -20.69 11.75
CA GLY A 78 3.71 -21.01 10.51
C GLY A 78 2.39 -20.23 10.29
N GLN A 79 2.04 -19.32 11.19
CA GLN A 79 0.85 -18.47 11.06
C GLN A 79 1.23 -17.09 10.54
N PRO A 80 0.59 -16.58 9.47
CA PRO A 80 0.81 -15.22 8.99
C PRO A 80 0.55 -14.19 10.09
N LEU A 81 1.41 -13.17 10.19
CA LEU A 81 1.18 -12.05 11.10
C LEU A 81 0.26 -11.02 10.43
N PRO A 82 -0.72 -10.47 11.17
CA PRO A 82 -1.55 -9.40 10.63
C PRO A 82 -0.69 -8.23 10.19
N SER A 83 -0.84 -7.78 8.96
CA SER A 83 0.04 -6.80 8.35
C SER A 83 -0.75 -5.72 7.59
N LEU A 84 -0.12 -4.55 7.43
CA LEU A 84 -0.62 -3.45 6.62
C LEU A 84 0.42 -3.07 5.56
N ALA A 85 -0.04 -2.69 4.37
CA ALA A 85 0.83 -2.25 3.28
C ALA A 85 0.54 -0.80 2.89
N PHE A 86 1.61 -0.02 2.68
CA PHE A 86 1.55 1.41 2.38
C PHE A 86 2.34 1.69 1.11
N PHE A 87 1.70 2.36 0.16
CA PHE A 87 2.32 2.84 -1.08
C PHE A 87 1.53 4.02 -1.63
N HIS A 88 2.12 4.83 -2.53
CA HIS A 88 1.46 6.06 -2.98
C HIS A 88 0.50 5.83 -4.14
N ILE A 89 0.95 5.23 -5.24
CA ILE A 89 0.16 5.01 -6.45
C ILE A 89 -0.64 3.72 -6.28
N PRO A 90 -1.98 3.75 -6.44
CA PRO A 90 -2.82 2.57 -6.25
C PRO A 90 -2.50 1.45 -7.26
N ILE A 91 -2.74 0.23 -6.86
CA ILE A 91 -2.66 -0.95 -7.75
C ILE A 91 -3.99 -1.12 -8.51
N PRO A 92 -4.00 -1.82 -9.66
CA PRO A 92 -5.19 -2.00 -10.50
C PRO A 92 -6.38 -2.66 -9.79
N GLU A 93 -6.15 -3.39 -8.72
CA GLU A 93 -7.16 -4.03 -7.89
C GLU A 93 -8.16 -3.05 -7.26
N TYR A 94 -7.78 -1.79 -7.09
CA TYR A 94 -8.71 -0.73 -6.66
C TYR A 94 -9.85 -0.52 -7.67
N HIS A 95 -9.58 -0.69 -9.00
CA HIS A 95 -10.62 -0.65 -10.02
C HIS A 95 -11.53 -1.89 -9.95
N GLU A 96 -10.93 -3.07 -9.79
CA GLU A 96 -11.68 -4.32 -9.69
C GLU A 96 -12.64 -4.29 -8.48
N ALA A 97 -12.15 -3.83 -7.33
CA ALA A 97 -12.93 -3.74 -6.11
C ALA A 97 -14.15 -2.82 -6.26
N ILE A 98 -13.97 -1.66 -6.89
CA ILE A 98 -15.06 -0.68 -7.11
C ILE A 98 -16.03 -1.13 -8.21
N ALA A 99 -15.57 -1.84 -9.22
CA ALA A 99 -16.42 -2.34 -10.29
C ALA A 99 -17.38 -3.46 -9.83
N ASN A 100 -17.07 -4.11 -8.71
CA ASN A 100 -17.94 -5.12 -8.13
C ASN A 100 -19.01 -4.46 -7.25
N GLU A 101 -20.22 -4.34 -7.77
CA GLU A 101 -21.36 -3.70 -7.08
C GLU A 101 -21.77 -4.39 -5.76
N SER A 102 -21.36 -5.63 -5.54
CA SER A 102 -21.58 -6.32 -4.26
C SER A 102 -20.63 -5.88 -3.16
N ASN A 103 -19.54 -5.18 -3.49
CA ASN A 103 -18.61 -4.65 -2.51
C ASN A 103 -19.18 -3.38 -1.87
N TYR A 104 -19.24 -3.41 -0.53
CA TYR A 104 -19.61 -2.21 0.21
C TYR A 104 -18.40 -1.26 0.31
N MET A 105 -18.59 -0.02 -0.14
CA MET A 105 -17.63 1.06 -0.03
C MET A 105 -18.02 2.04 1.07
N ILE A 106 -17.08 2.39 1.93
CA ILE A 106 -17.25 3.43 2.96
C ILE A 106 -16.40 4.64 2.54
N GLY A 107 -16.97 5.83 2.62
CA GLY A 107 -16.26 7.07 2.35
C GLY A 107 -16.68 7.76 1.05
N THR A 108 -15.75 8.52 0.46
CA THR A 108 -16.03 9.38 -0.69
C THR A 108 -15.08 9.04 -1.84
N ARG A 109 -15.65 8.70 -3.00
CA ARG A 109 -14.92 8.54 -4.25
C ARG A 109 -15.44 9.56 -5.27
N LYS A 110 -14.58 10.45 -5.73
CA LYS A 110 -14.92 11.50 -6.71
C LYS A 110 -14.17 11.36 -8.03
N GLU A 111 -13.15 10.55 -8.07
CA GLU A 111 -12.40 10.28 -9.29
C GLU A 111 -12.01 8.81 -9.43
N LYS A 112 -11.64 8.42 -10.64
CA LYS A 112 -11.12 7.10 -10.92
C LYS A 112 -9.74 6.95 -10.27
N ALA A 113 -9.44 5.81 -9.70
CA ALA A 113 -8.10 5.50 -9.21
C ALA A 113 -7.09 5.53 -10.37
N CYS A 114 -6.05 6.35 -10.27
CA CYS A 114 -5.02 6.49 -11.30
C CYS A 114 -3.89 5.48 -11.08
N SER A 115 -4.18 4.21 -11.25
CA SER A 115 -3.19 3.13 -11.17
C SER A 115 -2.33 3.03 -12.42
N ALA A 116 -1.25 2.25 -12.35
CA ALA A 116 -0.52 1.81 -13.53
C ALA A 116 -1.43 1.08 -14.53
N GLU A 117 -1.10 1.13 -15.84
CA GLU A 117 -1.77 0.32 -16.85
C GLU A 117 -1.43 -1.17 -16.73
N VAL A 118 -0.25 -1.47 -16.19
CA VAL A 118 0.26 -2.84 -16.01
C VAL A 118 0.02 -3.30 -14.58
N ASN A 119 -0.58 -4.48 -14.43
CA ASN A 119 -0.69 -5.13 -13.13
C ASN A 119 0.55 -6.00 -12.90
N SER A 120 1.35 -5.66 -11.90
CA SER A 120 2.57 -6.40 -11.55
C SER A 120 2.33 -7.66 -10.71
N GLY A 121 1.10 -7.85 -10.20
CA GLY A 121 0.71 -9.00 -9.41
C GLY A 121 0.89 -8.84 -7.90
N LEU A 122 1.11 -7.63 -7.38
CA LEU A 122 1.25 -7.41 -5.93
C LEU A 122 -0.01 -7.86 -5.17
N GLY A 123 -1.22 -7.54 -5.68
CA GLY A 123 -2.46 -7.99 -5.05
C GLY A 123 -2.54 -9.50 -4.91
N VAL A 124 -2.18 -10.24 -5.95
CA VAL A 124 -2.13 -11.71 -5.91
C VAL A 124 -1.09 -12.21 -4.90
N ALA A 125 0.08 -11.57 -4.85
CA ALA A 125 1.11 -11.91 -3.88
C ALA A 125 0.62 -11.74 -2.43
N MET A 126 -0.12 -10.66 -2.13
CA MET A 126 -0.73 -10.43 -0.81
C MET A 126 -1.79 -11.50 -0.46
N LEU A 127 -2.62 -11.89 -1.43
CA LEU A 127 -3.57 -13.00 -1.21
C LEU A 127 -2.87 -14.33 -0.93
N GLN A 128 -1.77 -14.62 -1.63
CA GLN A 128 -0.99 -15.85 -1.43
C GLN A 128 -0.26 -15.87 -0.08
N ALA A 129 0.27 -14.72 0.34
CA ALA A 129 0.93 -14.59 1.63
C ALA A 129 -0.06 -14.68 2.80
N GLY A 130 -1.27 -14.14 2.63
CA GLY A 130 -2.35 -14.22 3.61
C GLY A 130 -2.13 -13.38 4.87
N ASP A 131 -1.20 -12.43 4.83
CA ASP A 131 -0.83 -11.61 5.98
C ASP A 131 -1.39 -10.18 5.93
N VAL A 132 -1.53 -9.60 4.72
CA VAL A 132 -1.99 -8.22 4.55
C VAL A 132 -3.51 -8.12 4.73
N MET A 133 -3.93 -7.36 5.75
CA MET A 133 -5.33 -7.08 6.05
C MET A 133 -5.85 -5.86 5.31
N ALA A 134 -4.99 -4.86 5.10
CA ALA A 134 -5.36 -3.63 4.40
C ALA A 134 -4.16 -3.01 3.67
N THR A 135 -4.47 -2.29 2.58
CA THR A 135 -3.53 -1.42 1.88
C THR A 135 -3.96 0.03 2.03
N PHE A 136 -3.00 0.95 2.06
CA PHE A 136 -3.23 2.39 2.16
C PHE A 136 -2.48 3.10 1.05
N VAL A 137 -3.23 3.88 0.26
CA VAL A 137 -2.70 4.65 -0.87
C VAL A 137 -3.10 6.13 -0.77
N GLY A 138 -2.43 6.96 -1.55
CA GLY A 138 -2.79 8.37 -1.76
C GLY A 138 -3.04 8.64 -3.24
N HIS A 139 -2.32 9.60 -3.83
CA HIS A 139 -2.25 9.91 -5.25
C HIS A 139 -3.47 10.69 -5.79
N ASP A 140 -4.67 10.16 -5.69
CA ASP A 140 -5.91 10.78 -6.19
C ASP A 140 -6.55 11.59 -5.06
N HIS A 141 -6.45 12.93 -5.13
CA HIS A 141 -6.65 13.83 -3.98
C HIS A 141 -8.10 13.98 -3.54
N VAL A 142 -9.05 13.66 -4.38
CA VAL A 142 -10.48 13.75 -4.05
C VAL A 142 -11.11 12.40 -3.73
N ASN A 143 -10.28 11.39 -3.48
CA ASN A 143 -10.68 10.09 -2.97
C ASN A 143 -10.35 9.96 -1.46
N ASP A 144 -11.31 9.40 -0.72
CA ASP A 144 -11.23 9.12 0.72
C ASP A 144 -12.20 7.99 1.01
N TYR A 145 -11.81 6.77 0.68
CA TYR A 145 -12.70 5.62 0.82
C TYR A 145 -11.95 4.34 1.21
N ALA A 146 -12.71 3.37 1.68
CA ALA A 146 -12.27 2.00 1.86
C ALA A 146 -13.24 1.04 1.19
N VAL A 147 -12.73 0.03 0.52
CA VAL A 147 -13.52 -1.00 -0.16
C VAL A 147 -12.87 -2.37 0.02
N ASN A 148 -13.66 -3.41 0.21
CA ASN A 148 -13.14 -4.76 0.32
C ASN A 148 -12.78 -5.32 -1.05
N TRP A 149 -11.61 -5.94 -1.15
CA TRP A 149 -11.18 -6.74 -2.29
C TRP A 149 -10.68 -8.10 -1.80
N ARG A 150 -11.47 -9.15 -2.02
CA ARG A 150 -11.11 -10.53 -1.67
C ARG A 150 -10.63 -10.74 -0.22
N GLY A 151 -11.14 -9.96 0.73
CA GLY A 151 -10.74 -10.00 2.12
C GLY A 151 -9.65 -9.00 2.52
N ILE A 152 -9.02 -8.31 1.58
CA ILE A 152 -8.11 -7.19 1.84
C ILE A 152 -8.88 -5.88 1.73
N LEU A 153 -8.77 -5.01 2.73
CA LEU A 153 -9.37 -3.68 2.70
C LEU A 153 -8.46 -2.72 1.91
N LEU A 154 -8.95 -2.18 0.81
CA LEU A 154 -8.24 -1.20 -0.01
C LEU A 154 -8.66 0.21 0.40
N CYS A 155 -7.74 0.98 0.99
CA CYS A 155 -8.02 2.29 1.58
C CYS A 155 -7.32 3.41 0.81
N TYR A 156 -8.07 4.49 0.52
CA TYR A 156 -7.51 5.77 0.11
C TYR A 156 -7.33 6.69 1.31
N GLY A 157 -6.11 7.22 1.46
CA GLY A 157 -5.82 8.27 2.41
C GLY A 157 -6.25 9.63 1.88
N ARG A 158 -6.94 10.40 2.73
CA ARG A 158 -7.32 11.78 2.43
C ARG A 158 -6.07 12.63 2.24
N PHE A 159 -6.13 13.53 1.28
CA PHE A 159 -5.15 14.59 1.08
C PHE A 159 -5.00 15.48 2.33
N THR A 160 -3.78 15.68 2.80
CA THR A 160 -3.48 16.39 4.06
C THR A 160 -2.78 17.73 3.87
N GLY A 161 -2.28 18.03 2.66
CA GLY A 161 -1.60 19.29 2.35
C GLY A 161 -2.52 20.51 2.40
N GLY A 162 -1.92 21.70 2.37
CA GLY A 162 -2.65 22.96 2.29
C GLY A 162 -3.19 23.26 0.88
N GLU A 163 -2.79 24.36 0.30
CA GLU A 163 -3.29 24.84 -1.00
C GLU A 163 -2.44 24.41 -2.20
N THR A 164 -1.78 23.27 -2.12
CA THR A 164 -0.78 22.87 -3.12
C THR A 164 -1.35 22.19 -4.35
N THR A 165 -2.64 21.79 -4.34
CA THR A 165 -3.27 21.05 -5.43
C THR A 165 -4.81 21.11 -5.32
N TYR A 166 -5.51 20.46 -6.26
CA TYR A 166 -6.97 20.42 -6.27
C TYR A 166 -7.53 19.70 -5.02
N THR A 167 -8.62 20.24 -4.52
CA THR A 167 -9.36 19.70 -3.38
C THR A 167 -10.85 19.59 -3.73
N GLY A 168 -11.65 18.99 -2.93
CA GLY A 168 -13.09 18.89 -3.20
C GLY A 168 -13.76 17.79 -2.38
N ILE A 169 -13.07 17.29 -1.36
CA ILE A 169 -13.65 16.34 -0.42
C ILE A 169 -14.45 17.10 0.62
N PRO A 170 -15.70 16.72 0.93
CA PRO A 170 -16.47 17.29 2.02
C PRO A 170 -15.72 17.17 3.35
N GLY A 171 -15.67 18.26 4.12
CA GLY A 171 -14.94 18.33 5.39
C GLY A 171 -13.47 18.71 5.26
N GLY A 172 -13.00 19.05 4.03
CA GLY A 172 -11.66 19.60 3.80
C GLY A 172 -10.52 18.57 3.90
N ASN A 173 -9.31 19.09 4.02
CA ASN A 173 -8.09 18.30 4.15
C ASN A 173 -8.00 17.64 5.55
N GLY A 174 -7.25 16.57 5.67
CA GLY A 174 -7.03 15.92 6.94
C GLY A 174 -6.83 14.42 6.83
N ALA A 175 -6.55 13.78 7.96
CA ALA A 175 -6.55 12.33 8.09
C ALA A 175 -7.92 11.84 8.59
N ARG A 176 -8.28 10.63 8.23
CA ARG A 176 -9.50 9.97 8.69
C ARG A 176 -9.16 8.65 9.39
#